data_9dad712b672b49faa3b6682305d51d0f
#
_entry.id   9dad712b672b49faa3b6682305d51d0f
#
_cell.length_a   1.000
_cell.length_b   1.000
_cell.length_c   1.000
_cell.angle_alpha   90.00
_cell.angle_beta   90.00
_cell.angle_gamma   90.00
#
_symmetry.space_group_name_H-M   'P 1'
#
loop_
_entity.id
_entity.type
_entity.pdbx_description
1 polymer ?
#
loop_
_entity_poly.entity_id
_entity_poly.type
_entity_poly.pdbx_seq_one_letter_code
_entity_poly.pdbx_strand_id
1 'polypeptide(L)'
;MGEIPTARWLAEKITNRTQRGIALETSALVRAGVLPVGSRLPAIRDLAYELGVSPATVSEAWSDLRRQKIITGRGRNGTWVSGERFVAKPERLASSGNYADGVLDLSMAVPDVTLLPRLDKALAHAANVGDLNSYERSRIVPELRDAVMAEWPYVPEAFLATNGGYNAVYTTVRALLMPGSVVAIEHPTAMRLLDILEDLGVRIVPVVSDMHGPTPASLREALKERPAAFLFQPRLHSVTGQTVSAERMDELGQILAGSDTLIIEDDGIGDISSTRPVSLGSHFPDRTVHILSYSKTLGPDLRLAVVSSSSAIIEQIQSYRAFSAGWTSRMLQAAAAWLLQDEEAADRVAKARSIYQARRDRLALELSSRGIQTPAGSGLCLWVPVESEPFAMVTLAARNIAVVPGGKFSILPSHHLRVATSRLSDRCAEAADAIALAHRL
;
A
#
# COMPACT_ATOMS: atom_id res chain seq x y z
N MET A 1 36.36 -7.84 -15.62
CA MET A 1 36.45 -6.53 -14.94
C MET A 1 35.40 -5.65 -15.65
N GLY A 2 34.25 -5.41 -14.99
CA GLY A 2 33.21 -4.56 -15.57
C GLY A 2 33.70 -3.12 -15.70
N GLU A 3 33.27 -2.44 -16.74
CA GLU A 3 33.54 -1.00 -16.94
C GLU A 3 33.15 -0.23 -15.67
N ILE A 4 34.02 0.68 -15.23
CA ILE A 4 33.74 1.59 -14.12
C ILE A 4 32.61 2.51 -14.60
N PRO A 5 31.44 2.53 -13.96
CA PRO A 5 30.35 3.43 -14.38
C PRO A 5 30.82 4.89 -14.26
N THR A 6 30.76 5.62 -15.39
CA THR A 6 31.09 7.04 -15.38
C THR A 6 30.03 7.84 -14.65
N ALA A 7 30.38 9.03 -14.14
CA ALA A 7 29.42 9.93 -13.50
C ALA A 7 28.25 10.26 -14.44
N ARG A 8 28.53 10.53 -15.70
CA ARG A 8 27.54 10.80 -16.73
C ARG A 8 26.59 9.64 -16.95
N TRP A 9 27.13 8.41 -17.11
CA TRP A 9 26.32 7.22 -17.30
C TRP A 9 25.35 7.00 -16.13
N LEU A 10 25.83 7.18 -14.86
CA LEU A 10 24.97 7.04 -13.69
C LEU A 10 23.94 8.17 -13.60
N ALA A 11 24.33 9.40 -13.93
CA ALA A 11 23.43 10.55 -13.95
C ALA A 11 22.28 10.39 -14.99
N GLU A 12 22.55 9.78 -16.15
CA GLU A 12 21.54 9.48 -17.15
C GLU A 12 20.48 8.45 -16.68
N LYS A 13 20.83 7.63 -15.68
CA LYS A 13 19.94 6.64 -15.07
C LYS A 13 19.16 7.18 -13.86
N ILE A 14 19.54 8.32 -13.32
CA ILE A 14 18.92 8.95 -12.16
C ILE A 14 18.02 10.08 -12.63
N THR A 15 16.72 9.90 -12.49
CA THR A 15 15.70 10.88 -12.89
C THR A 15 15.27 11.78 -11.73
N ASN A 16 15.18 11.24 -10.54
CA ASN A 16 14.84 11.96 -9.32
C ASN A 16 16.11 12.47 -8.63
N ARG A 17 16.37 13.77 -8.75
CA ARG A 17 17.59 14.44 -8.27
C ARG A 17 17.56 14.82 -6.79
N THR A 18 16.54 14.41 -6.03
CA THR A 18 16.55 14.57 -4.57
C THR A 18 17.50 13.56 -3.92
N GLN A 19 18.00 13.86 -2.71
CA GLN A 19 18.80 12.92 -1.91
C GLN A 19 18.19 11.51 -1.92
N ARG A 20 16.89 11.41 -1.60
CA ARG A 20 16.16 10.15 -1.54
C ARG A 20 16.06 9.48 -2.91
N GLY A 21 15.75 10.24 -3.96
CA GLY A 21 15.66 9.74 -5.32
C GLY A 21 16.98 9.15 -5.81
N ILE A 22 18.08 9.85 -5.61
CA ILE A 22 19.44 9.39 -5.96
C ILE A 22 19.75 8.06 -5.24
N ALA A 23 19.45 7.96 -3.94
CA ALA A 23 19.67 6.75 -3.17
C ALA A 23 18.82 5.58 -3.67
N LEU A 24 17.51 5.78 -3.89
CA LEU A 24 16.58 4.76 -4.34
C LEU A 24 16.91 4.24 -5.74
N GLU A 25 17.15 5.14 -6.71
CA GLU A 25 17.42 4.74 -8.09
C GLU A 25 18.80 4.06 -8.21
N THR A 26 19.80 4.52 -7.45
CA THR A 26 21.10 3.82 -7.38
C THR A 26 20.93 2.41 -6.76
N SER A 27 20.15 2.28 -5.69
CA SER A 27 19.81 0.99 -5.07
C SER A 27 19.11 0.05 -6.07
N ALA A 28 18.18 0.58 -6.88
CA ALA A 28 17.49 -0.17 -7.91
C ALA A 28 18.46 -0.72 -8.97
N LEU A 29 19.41 0.10 -9.43
CA LEU A 29 20.45 -0.33 -10.38
C LEU A 29 21.33 -1.46 -9.81
N VAL A 30 21.65 -1.39 -8.52
CA VAL A 30 22.38 -2.47 -7.83
C VAL A 30 21.55 -3.74 -7.78
N ARG A 31 20.28 -3.66 -7.38
CA ARG A 31 19.39 -4.83 -7.30
C ARG A 31 19.09 -5.45 -8.67
N ALA A 32 19.01 -4.64 -9.70
CA ALA A 32 18.84 -5.12 -11.08
C ALA A 32 20.13 -5.74 -11.67
N GLY A 33 21.25 -5.71 -10.92
CA GLY A 33 22.54 -6.19 -11.40
C GLY A 33 23.20 -5.28 -12.45
N VAL A 34 22.63 -4.12 -12.75
CA VAL A 34 23.18 -3.12 -13.67
C VAL A 34 24.43 -2.47 -13.07
N LEU A 35 24.47 -2.34 -11.74
CA LEU A 35 25.64 -2.02 -10.94
C LEU A 35 26.05 -3.27 -10.13
N PRO A 36 26.91 -4.14 -10.65
CA PRO A 36 27.31 -5.35 -9.96
C PRO A 36 28.07 -5.09 -8.66
N VAL A 37 28.02 -6.05 -7.74
CA VAL A 37 28.85 -6.05 -6.51
C VAL A 37 30.31 -5.82 -6.88
N GLY A 38 30.98 -4.93 -6.14
CA GLY A 38 32.36 -4.53 -6.40
C GLY A 38 32.53 -3.42 -7.45
N SER A 39 31.47 -2.97 -8.11
CA SER A 39 31.54 -1.80 -9.00
C SER A 39 31.93 -0.56 -8.20
N ARG A 40 32.91 0.19 -8.72
CA ARG A 40 33.30 1.49 -8.14
C ARG A 40 32.33 2.56 -8.60
N LEU A 41 31.77 3.29 -7.64
CA LEU A 41 30.89 4.42 -7.91
C LEU A 41 31.70 5.69 -8.24
N PRO A 42 31.13 6.62 -9.02
CA PRO A 42 31.77 7.90 -9.33
C PRO A 42 32.08 8.73 -8.08
N ALA A 43 33.03 9.65 -8.17
CA ALA A 43 33.26 10.58 -7.09
C ALA A 43 32.01 11.48 -6.86
N ILE A 44 31.74 11.81 -5.61
CA ILE A 44 30.57 12.60 -5.22
C ILE A 44 30.48 13.92 -6.00
N ARG A 45 31.64 14.59 -6.21
CA ARG A 45 31.68 15.87 -6.92
C ARG A 45 31.34 15.71 -8.41
N ASP A 46 31.84 14.67 -9.03
CA ASP A 46 31.63 14.41 -10.46
C ASP A 46 30.15 14.05 -10.72
N LEU A 47 29.57 13.20 -9.87
CA LEU A 47 28.16 12.84 -10.00
C LEU A 47 27.25 14.04 -9.70
N ALA A 48 27.58 14.85 -8.69
CA ALA A 48 26.82 16.06 -8.35
C ALA A 48 26.82 17.06 -9.52
N TYR A 49 27.95 17.20 -10.19
CA TYR A 49 28.09 18.04 -11.39
C TYR A 49 27.17 17.55 -12.53
N GLU A 50 27.24 16.27 -12.87
CA GLU A 50 26.41 15.68 -13.94
C GLU A 50 24.92 15.71 -13.61
N LEU A 51 24.53 15.56 -12.35
CA LEU A 51 23.14 15.66 -11.90
C LEU A 51 22.63 17.09 -11.75
N GLY A 52 23.52 18.09 -11.72
CA GLY A 52 23.17 19.48 -11.45
C GLY A 52 22.65 19.71 -10.02
N VAL A 53 23.20 19.00 -9.03
CA VAL A 53 22.86 19.12 -7.60
C VAL A 53 24.08 19.46 -6.76
N SER A 54 23.86 19.79 -5.47
CA SER A 54 24.96 20.04 -4.55
C SER A 54 25.73 18.76 -4.21
N PRO A 55 27.06 18.79 -4.00
CA PRO A 55 27.82 17.65 -3.50
C PRO A 55 27.28 17.11 -2.16
N ALA A 56 26.66 17.96 -1.33
CA ALA A 56 26.01 17.55 -0.10
C ALA A 56 24.84 16.60 -0.35
N THR A 57 23.99 16.88 -1.34
CA THR A 57 22.87 16.03 -1.74
C THR A 57 23.30 14.60 -2.12
N VAL A 58 24.36 14.48 -2.91
CA VAL A 58 24.93 13.16 -3.28
C VAL A 58 25.61 12.50 -2.06
N SER A 59 26.29 13.28 -1.23
CA SER A 59 26.93 12.76 -0.01
C SER A 59 25.93 12.17 0.97
N GLU A 60 24.77 12.80 1.13
CA GLU A 60 23.68 12.31 1.97
C GLU A 60 23.05 11.04 1.36
N ALA A 61 22.81 11.02 0.05
CA ALA A 61 22.35 9.82 -0.65
C ALA A 61 23.31 8.64 -0.45
N TRP A 62 24.64 8.88 -0.57
CA TRP A 62 25.66 7.86 -0.29
C TRP A 62 25.70 7.46 1.18
N SER A 63 25.38 8.37 2.11
CA SER A 63 25.26 8.03 3.54
C SER A 63 24.09 7.09 3.80
N ASP A 64 22.96 7.31 3.13
CA ASP A 64 21.80 6.43 3.22
C ASP A 64 22.11 5.04 2.67
N LEU A 65 22.73 4.96 1.50
CA LEU A 65 23.14 3.69 0.89
C LEU A 65 24.20 2.94 1.75
N ARG A 66 25.12 3.67 2.43
CA ARG A 66 26.05 3.04 3.37
C ARG A 66 25.37 2.51 4.61
N ARG A 67 24.39 3.24 5.16
CA ARG A 67 23.57 2.80 6.29
C ARG A 67 22.83 1.51 5.96
N GLN A 68 22.36 1.42 4.71
CA GLN A 68 21.71 0.22 4.15
C GLN A 68 22.70 -0.86 3.71
N LYS A 69 24.03 -0.65 3.86
CA LYS A 69 25.08 -1.58 3.43
C LYS A 69 25.09 -1.90 1.93
N ILE A 70 24.42 -1.10 1.11
CA ILE A 70 24.39 -1.25 -0.35
C ILE A 70 25.74 -0.85 -0.94
N ILE A 71 26.37 0.18 -0.36
CA ILE A 71 27.71 0.63 -0.75
C ILE A 71 28.65 0.64 0.45
N THR A 72 29.95 0.55 0.18
CA THR A 72 31.02 0.58 1.17
C THR A 72 32.13 1.53 0.75
N GLY A 73 33.03 1.85 1.68
CA GLY A 73 34.15 2.75 1.44
C GLY A 73 33.87 4.21 1.83
N ARG A 74 34.95 4.97 2.09
CA ARG A 74 34.89 6.38 2.46
C ARG A 74 36.11 7.16 1.95
N GLY A 75 35.89 8.44 1.68
CA GLY A 75 36.97 9.39 1.42
C GLY A 75 37.80 9.06 0.19
N ARG A 76 39.14 9.20 0.31
CA ARG A 76 40.08 9.05 -0.80
C ARG A 76 40.14 7.64 -1.41
N ASN A 77 39.72 6.64 -0.66
CA ASN A 77 39.71 5.25 -1.13
C ASN A 77 38.58 4.93 -2.11
N GLY A 78 37.60 5.83 -2.26
CA GLY A 78 36.45 5.65 -3.14
C GLY A 78 35.25 4.97 -2.48
N THR A 79 34.24 4.73 -3.27
CA THR A 79 32.98 4.09 -2.86
C THR A 79 32.67 2.96 -3.82
N TRP A 80 32.28 1.79 -3.32
CA TRP A 80 31.98 0.59 -4.12
C TRP A 80 30.63 0.01 -3.72
N VAL A 81 30.00 -0.68 -4.69
CA VAL A 81 28.83 -1.51 -4.40
C VAL A 81 29.26 -2.62 -3.46
N SER A 82 28.62 -2.71 -2.31
CA SER A 82 28.94 -3.68 -1.26
C SER A 82 28.51 -5.09 -1.66
N GLY A 83 29.31 -6.09 -1.29
CA GLY A 83 28.92 -7.50 -1.31
C GLY A 83 28.25 -7.98 -0.02
N GLU A 84 28.04 -7.07 0.97
CA GLU A 84 27.34 -7.42 2.19
C GLU A 84 25.85 -7.66 1.91
N ARG A 85 25.24 -8.56 2.66
CA ARG A 85 23.82 -8.88 2.51
C ARG A 85 22.98 -7.66 2.90
N PHE A 86 22.32 -7.09 1.93
CA PHE A 86 21.29 -6.07 2.16
C PHE A 86 19.95 -6.76 2.38
N VAL A 87 19.31 -6.46 3.49
CA VAL A 87 17.92 -6.84 3.73
C VAL A 87 17.09 -5.56 3.59
N ALA A 88 16.33 -5.46 2.52
CA ALA A 88 15.35 -4.39 2.36
C ALA A 88 14.37 -4.41 3.54
N LYS A 89 14.14 -3.25 4.14
CA LYS A 89 13.15 -3.09 5.22
C LYS A 89 12.11 -2.08 4.77
N PRO A 90 10.82 -2.37 4.98
CA PRO A 90 9.77 -1.37 4.74
C PRO A 90 9.91 -0.24 5.77
N GLU A 91 10.49 0.89 5.36
CA GLU A 91 10.89 1.97 6.27
C GLU A 91 9.69 2.69 6.90
N ARG A 92 8.58 2.80 6.16
CA ARG A 92 7.38 3.46 6.68
C ARG A 92 6.67 2.61 7.73
N LEU A 93 6.70 1.29 7.54
CA LEU A 93 6.05 0.34 8.46
C LEU A 93 6.85 0.13 9.76
N ALA A 94 8.17 0.26 9.73
CA ALA A 94 9.06 -0.12 10.83
C ALA A 94 8.86 0.68 12.13
N SER A 95 8.08 1.76 12.12
CA SER A 95 7.89 2.66 13.25
C SER A 95 6.51 2.57 13.92
N SER A 96 5.68 1.58 13.60
CA SER A 96 4.32 1.47 14.14
C SER A 96 4.14 0.20 14.99
N GLY A 97 3.51 0.33 16.16
CA GLY A 97 2.83 -0.80 16.78
C GLY A 97 3.55 -1.59 17.88
N ASN A 98 4.54 -1.04 18.60
CA ASN A 98 5.03 -1.62 19.86
C ASN A 98 5.21 -0.50 20.88
N TYR A 99 4.12 -0.08 21.50
CA TYR A 99 4.13 0.93 22.54
C TYR A 99 4.04 0.29 23.91
N ALA A 100 4.54 0.99 24.95
CA ALA A 100 4.44 0.56 26.33
C ALA A 100 2.99 0.54 26.82
N ASP A 101 2.74 -0.20 27.92
CA ASP A 101 1.45 -0.22 28.58
C ASP A 101 0.99 1.19 28.97
N GLY A 102 -0.30 1.49 28.78
CA GLY A 102 -0.90 2.79 29.08
C GLY A 102 -0.91 3.77 27.90
N VAL A 103 -0.20 3.50 26.80
CA VAL A 103 -0.29 4.29 25.58
C VAL A 103 -1.60 4.00 24.86
N LEU A 104 -2.32 5.06 24.49
CA LEU A 104 -3.47 4.97 23.59
C LEU A 104 -2.96 4.82 22.15
N ASP A 105 -2.94 3.58 21.66
CA ASP A 105 -2.45 3.29 20.31
C ASP A 105 -3.54 3.54 19.26
N LEU A 106 -3.46 4.69 18.61
CA LEU A 106 -4.25 5.09 17.44
C LEU A 106 -3.40 5.08 16.15
N SER A 107 -2.28 4.36 16.16
CA SER A 107 -1.38 4.25 15.01
C SER A 107 -1.79 3.13 14.03
N MET A 108 -2.51 2.11 14.49
CA MET A 108 -2.81 0.90 13.73
C MET A 108 -4.29 0.84 13.31
N ALA A 109 -4.58 1.09 12.03
CA ALA A 109 -5.90 0.88 11.43
C ALA A 109 -6.14 -0.61 11.13
N VAL A 110 -6.31 -1.39 12.21
CA VAL A 110 -6.52 -2.84 12.18
C VAL A 110 -7.91 -3.18 12.72
N PRO A 111 -8.48 -4.33 12.38
CA PRO A 111 -9.76 -4.74 12.94
C PRO A 111 -9.67 -4.94 14.45
N ASP A 112 -10.78 -4.72 15.12
CA ASP A 112 -10.99 -5.13 16.51
C ASP A 112 -11.25 -6.64 16.50
N VAL A 113 -10.36 -7.39 17.16
CA VAL A 113 -10.40 -8.87 17.16
C VAL A 113 -11.71 -9.43 17.73
N THR A 114 -12.37 -8.69 18.61
CA THR A 114 -13.65 -9.10 19.22
C THR A 114 -14.83 -9.05 18.24
N LEU A 115 -14.67 -8.30 17.16
CA LEU A 115 -15.68 -8.09 16.12
C LEU A 115 -15.50 -9.02 14.91
N LEU A 116 -14.38 -9.73 14.82
CA LEU A 116 -14.11 -10.65 13.72
C LEU A 116 -15.03 -11.90 13.78
N PRO A 117 -15.36 -12.49 12.61
CA PRO A 117 -16.02 -13.79 12.55
C PRO A 117 -15.20 -14.88 13.26
N ARG A 118 -15.90 -15.87 13.82
CA ARG A 118 -15.25 -17.04 14.43
C ARG A 118 -14.77 -18.00 13.36
N LEU A 119 -13.59 -18.59 13.56
CA LEU A 119 -12.95 -19.46 12.57
C LEU A 119 -13.20 -20.96 12.84
N ASP A 120 -13.71 -21.35 14.00
CA ASP A 120 -13.83 -22.74 14.42
C ASP A 120 -14.62 -23.63 13.44
N LYS A 121 -15.83 -23.22 13.07
CA LYS A 121 -16.66 -23.95 12.09
C LYS A 121 -16.06 -23.96 10.69
N ALA A 122 -15.54 -22.79 10.26
CA ALA A 122 -14.91 -22.65 8.95
C ALA A 122 -13.66 -23.53 8.80
N LEU A 123 -12.82 -23.60 9.84
CA LEU A 123 -11.64 -24.47 9.84
C LEU A 123 -11.99 -25.95 9.94
N ALA A 124 -13.05 -26.32 10.70
CA ALA A 124 -13.56 -27.68 10.74
C ALA A 124 -14.08 -28.14 9.36
N HIS A 125 -14.79 -27.26 8.63
CA HIS A 125 -15.20 -27.52 7.26
C HIS A 125 -13.97 -27.66 6.34
N ALA A 126 -13.05 -26.74 6.42
CA ALA A 126 -11.87 -26.69 5.56
C ALA A 126 -10.93 -27.91 5.72
N ALA A 127 -10.92 -28.53 6.91
CA ALA A 127 -10.13 -29.75 7.15
C ALA A 127 -10.68 -30.99 6.42
N ASN A 128 -11.92 -30.94 5.93
CA ASN A 128 -12.61 -32.06 5.28
C ASN A 128 -12.86 -31.87 3.78
N VAL A 129 -12.35 -30.79 3.16
CA VAL A 129 -12.49 -30.57 1.71
C VAL A 129 -11.61 -31.54 0.93
N GLY A 130 -12.02 -31.84 -0.30
CA GLY A 130 -11.23 -32.66 -1.21
C GLY A 130 -9.92 -32.01 -1.62
N ASP A 131 -9.05 -32.76 -2.28
CA ASP A 131 -7.79 -32.29 -2.89
C ASP A 131 -6.77 -31.62 -1.94
N LEU A 132 -6.92 -31.82 -0.63
CA LEU A 132 -5.87 -31.43 0.32
C LEU A 132 -4.58 -32.20 0.08
N ASN A 133 -3.45 -31.58 0.39
CA ASN A 133 -2.12 -32.15 0.28
C ASN A 133 -1.68 -32.51 -1.16
N SER A 134 -2.40 -32.00 -2.18
CA SER A 134 -1.99 -32.08 -3.58
C SER A 134 -0.93 -31.03 -3.90
N TYR A 135 0.06 -31.40 -4.71
CA TYR A 135 1.04 -30.48 -5.30
C TYR A 135 0.53 -29.79 -6.58
N GLU A 136 -0.72 -30.02 -6.96
CA GLU A 136 -1.35 -29.30 -8.06
C GLU A 136 -1.37 -27.79 -7.73
N ARG A 137 -0.91 -26.98 -8.68
CA ARG A 137 -0.80 -25.51 -8.52
C ARG A 137 -2.09 -24.84 -8.99
N SER A 138 -3.22 -25.13 -8.32
CA SER A 138 -4.47 -24.45 -8.60
C SER A 138 -4.38 -22.95 -8.29
N ARG A 139 -4.96 -22.12 -9.15
CA ARG A 139 -4.99 -20.66 -8.97
C ARG A 139 -5.91 -20.24 -7.83
N ILE A 140 -7.04 -20.91 -7.71
CA ILE A 140 -8.06 -20.69 -6.69
C ILE A 140 -8.91 -21.96 -6.56
N VAL A 141 -9.39 -22.30 -5.36
CA VAL A 141 -10.32 -23.42 -5.21
C VAL A 141 -11.71 -23.06 -5.73
N PRO A 142 -12.45 -24.01 -6.33
CA PRO A 142 -13.77 -23.74 -6.93
C PRO A 142 -14.74 -23.08 -5.96
N GLU A 143 -14.82 -23.56 -4.71
CA GLU A 143 -15.72 -23.02 -3.70
C GLU A 143 -15.46 -21.54 -3.39
N LEU A 144 -14.19 -21.14 -3.34
CA LEU A 144 -13.84 -19.72 -3.09
C LEU A 144 -14.17 -18.87 -4.32
N ARG A 145 -13.85 -19.36 -5.52
CA ARG A 145 -14.20 -18.66 -6.76
C ARG A 145 -15.71 -18.40 -6.83
N ASP A 146 -16.52 -19.41 -6.57
CA ASP A 146 -17.97 -19.32 -6.68
C ASP A 146 -18.55 -18.40 -5.58
N ALA A 147 -17.99 -18.44 -4.37
CA ALA A 147 -18.37 -17.55 -3.28
C ALA A 147 -18.06 -16.07 -3.58
N VAL A 148 -16.90 -15.75 -4.18
CA VAL A 148 -16.54 -14.37 -4.49
C VAL A 148 -17.24 -13.81 -5.71
N MET A 149 -17.60 -14.64 -6.68
CA MET A 149 -18.28 -14.22 -7.93
C MET A 149 -19.60 -13.50 -7.67
N ALA A 150 -20.32 -13.84 -6.59
CA ALA A 150 -21.63 -13.26 -6.28
C ALA A 150 -21.60 -11.74 -6.08
N GLU A 151 -20.50 -11.22 -5.51
CA GLU A 151 -20.32 -9.80 -5.17
C GLU A 151 -19.18 -9.13 -5.94
N TRP A 152 -18.57 -9.83 -6.94
CA TRP A 152 -17.43 -9.30 -7.68
C TRP A 152 -17.86 -8.15 -8.60
N PRO A 153 -17.10 -7.04 -8.69
CA PRO A 153 -17.55 -5.82 -9.35
C PRO A 153 -17.64 -5.91 -10.88
N TYR A 154 -17.13 -6.96 -11.49
CA TYR A 154 -17.20 -7.23 -12.94
C TYR A 154 -17.01 -8.73 -13.22
N VAL A 155 -17.10 -9.15 -14.47
CA VAL A 155 -16.87 -10.55 -14.89
C VAL A 155 -15.44 -10.69 -15.39
N PRO A 156 -14.48 -11.21 -14.59
CA PRO A 156 -13.10 -11.39 -15.02
C PRO A 156 -12.92 -12.72 -15.75
N GLU A 157 -11.86 -12.83 -16.56
CA GLU A 157 -11.49 -14.09 -17.20
C GLU A 157 -10.89 -15.11 -16.22
N ALA A 158 -10.15 -14.64 -15.22
CA ALA A 158 -9.46 -15.51 -14.27
C ALA A 158 -9.35 -14.91 -12.88
N PHE A 159 -9.27 -15.80 -11.88
CA PHE A 159 -9.02 -15.50 -10.49
C PHE A 159 -7.74 -16.15 -10.00
N LEU A 160 -7.13 -15.55 -8.96
CA LEU A 160 -5.96 -16.05 -8.27
C LEU A 160 -6.07 -15.79 -6.76
N ALA A 161 -6.04 -16.82 -5.93
CA ALA A 161 -5.90 -16.67 -4.48
C ALA A 161 -4.45 -16.34 -4.11
N THR A 162 -4.24 -15.37 -3.20
CA THR A 162 -2.92 -14.92 -2.75
C THR A 162 -2.84 -14.85 -1.23
N ASN A 163 -1.63 -14.74 -0.69
CA ASN A 163 -1.41 -14.74 0.76
C ASN A 163 -1.62 -13.34 1.38
N GLY A 164 -2.78 -12.73 1.10
CA GLY A 164 -3.21 -11.41 1.55
C GLY A 164 -2.93 -10.28 0.55
N GLY A 165 -3.62 -9.13 0.73
CA GLY A 165 -3.63 -8.02 -0.23
C GLY A 165 -2.26 -7.47 -0.58
N TYR A 166 -1.41 -7.16 0.40
CA TYR A 166 -0.05 -6.67 0.10
C TYR A 166 0.86 -7.71 -0.56
N ASN A 167 0.63 -9.01 -0.32
CA ASN A 167 1.30 -10.06 -1.10
C ASN A 167 0.80 -10.05 -2.54
N ALA A 168 -0.50 -9.86 -2.75
CA ALA A 168 -1.07 -9.71 -4.08
C ALA A 168 -0.46 -8.51 -4.83
N VAL A 169 -0.46 -7.32 -4.23
CA VAL A 169 0.16 -6.13 -4.84
C VAL A 169 1.63 -6.36 -5.14
N TYR A 170 2.42 -6.87 -4.17
CA TYR A 170 3.85 -7.12 -4.35
C TYR A 170 4.12 -8.08 -5.52
N THR A 171 3.40 -9.22 -5.57
CA THR A 171 3.57 -10.19 -6.65
C THR A 171 3.11 -9.66 -7.99
N THR A 172 2.04 -8.87 -8.02
CA THR A 172 1.53 -8.21 -9.24
C THR A 172 2.56 -7.23 -9.82
N VAL A 173 3.04 -6.29 -9.00
CA VAL A 173 4.00 -5.29 -9.49
C VAL A 173 5.35 -5.92 -9.87
N ARG A 174 5.78 -6.96 -9.16
CA ARG A 174 7.00 -7.70 -9.49
C ARG A 174 6.89 -8.54 -10.75
N ALA A 175 5.72 -9.08 -11.04
CA ALA A 175 5.47 -9.88 -12.23
C ALA A 175 5.30 -9.04 -13.50
N LEU A 176 4.71 -7.84 -13.37
CA LEU A 176 4.23 -7.07 -14.51
C LEU A 176 5.03 -5.79 -14.78
N LEU A 177 5.79 -5.29 -13.80
CA LEU A 177 6.52 -4.04 -13.92
C LEU A 177 8.03 -4.25 -13.85
N MET A 178 8.76 -3.43 -14.57
CA MET A 178 10.24 -3.45 -14.56
C MET A 178 10.77 -2.35 -13.63
N PRO A 179 11.92 -2.54 -12.96
CA PRO A 179 12.63 -1.45 -12.30
C PRO A 179 12.85 -0.27 -13.26
N GLY A 180 12.64 0.96 -12.76
CA GLY A 180 12.71 2.17 -13.58
C GLY A 180 11.44 2.52 -14.34
N SER A 181 10.41 1.65 -14.36
CA SER A 181 9.09 2.01 -14.89
C SER A 181 8.47 3.17 -14.11
N VAL A 182 7.59 3.92 -14.77
CA VAL A 182 6.76 4.93 -14.12
C VAL A 182 5.49 4.30 -13.60
N VAL A 183 5.12 4.59 -12.35
CA VAL A 183 3.85 4.17 -11.76
C VAL A 183 3.11 5.40 -11.24
N ALA A 184 1.91 5.63 -11.77
CA ALA A 184 0.98 6.59 -11.19
C ALA A 184 0.30 5.96 -9.98
N ILE A 185 0.20 6.68 -8.86
CA ILE A 185 -0.47 6.19 -7.66
C ILE A 185 -1.34 7.29 -7.06
N GLU A 186 -2.52 6.93 -6.57
CA GLU A 186 -3.33 7.89 -5.85
C GLU A 186 -2.59 8.45 -4.62
N HIS A 187 -2.85 9.71 -4.30
CA HIS A 187 -2.16 10.43 -3.24
C HIS A 187 -3.16 11.23 -2.36
N PRO A 188 -3.10 11.10 -1.03
CA PRO A 188 -2.24 10.18 -0.25
C PRO A 188 -2.58 8.72 -0.50
N THR A 189 -1.73 7.77 -0.04
CA THR A 189 -1.97 6.34 -0.22
C THR A 189 -1.46 5.50 0.96
N ALA A 190 -1.78 4.21 0.99
CA ALA A 190 -1.28 3.32 2.02
C ALA A 190 0.25 3.25 2.01
N MET A 191 0.89 3.51 3.16
CA MET A 191 2.36 3.57 3.30
C MET A 191 3.07 2.33 2.76
N ARG A 192 2.46 1.15 2.88
CA ARG A 192 3.05 -0.11 2.41
C ARG A 192 3.05 -0.22 0.88
N LEU A 193 2.10 0.41 0.19
CA LEU A 193 2.12 0.48 -1.27
C LEU A 193 3.34 1.28 -1.74
N LEU A 194 3.65 2.38 -1.07
CA LEU A 194 4.85 3.17 -1.35
C LEU A 194 6.14 2.37 -1.08
N ASP A 195 6.22 1.64 0.05
CA ASP A 195 7.37 0.78 0.36
C ASP A 195 7.56 -0.33 -0.70
N ILE A 196 6.47 -0.92 -1.21
CA ILE A 196 6.50 -1.95 -2.26
C ILE A 196 7.03 -1.36 -3.58
N LEU A 197 6.52 -0.21 -3.99
CA LEU A 197 6.92 0.44 -5.24
C LEU A 197 8.37 0.91 -5.17
N GLU A 198 8.78 1.47 -4.03
CA GLU A 198 10.18 1.87 -3.81
C GLU A 198 11.14 0.67 -3.79
N ASP A 199 10.72 -0.47 -3.20
CA ASP A 199 11.52 -1.70 -3.25
C ASP A 199 11.70 -2.24 -4.67
N LEU A 200 10.71 -2.07 -5.53
CA LEU A 200 10.83 -2.42 -6.95
C LEU A 200 11.74 -1.45 -7.71
N GLY A 201 11.95 -0.23 -7.21
CA GLY A 201 12.75 0.79 -7.89
C GLY A 201 12.02 1.44 -9.06
N VAL A 202 10.71 1.60 -8.98
CA VAL A 202 9.93 2.35 -9.97
C VAL A 202 9.91 3.83 -9.63
N ARG A 203 9.69 4.68 -10.63
CA ARG A 203 9.46 6.12 -10.46
C ARG A 203 7.98 6.37 -10.17
N ILE A 204 7.69 6.92 -9.01
CA ILE A 204 6.32 7.15 -8.53
C ILE A 204 5.87 8.56 -8.96
N VAL A 205 4.68 8.64 -9.56
CA VAL A 205 4.00 9.90 -9.93
C VAL A 205 2.69 10.00 -9.15
N PRO A 206 2.47 11.07 -8.37
CA PRO A 206 1.25 11.22 -7.58
C PRO A 206 0.05 11.57 -8.46
N VAL A 207 -1.08 10.95 -8.17
CA VAL A 207 -2.41 11.35 -8.65
C VAL A 207 -3.20 11.86 -7.45
N VAL A 208 -3.29 13.17 -7.31
CA VAL A 208 -3.92 13.81 -6.14
C VAL A 208 -5.41 13.48 -6.10
N SER A 209 -5.89 13.08 -4.92
CA SER A 209 -7.29 12.77 -4.65
C SER A 209 -7.98 13.93 -3.93
N ASP A 210 -9.26 14.09 -4.20
CA ASP A 210 -10.22 14.93 -3.45
C ASP A 210 -11.21 14.03 -2.67
N MET A 211 -12.34 14.60 -2.24
CA MET A 211 -13.37 13.85 -1.50
C MET A 211 -14.06 12.75 -2.34
N HIS A 212 -13.88 12.73 -3.64
CA HIS A 212 -14.47 11.76 -4.58
C HIS A 212 -13.45 10.80 -5.17
N GLY A 213 -12.19 10.80 -4.69
CA GLY A 213 -11.09 9.96 -5.16
C GLY A 213 -10.09 10.68 -6.06
N PRO A 214 -9.26 9.95 -6.83
CA PRO A 214 -8.26 10.52 -7.71
C PRO A 214 -8.85 11.56 -8.68
N THR A 215 -8.26 12.76 -8.75
CA THR A 215 -8.83 13.83 -9.59
C THR A 215 -8.53 13.61 -11.07
N PRO A 216 -9.49 13.88 -11.98
CA PRO A 216 -9.32 13.78 -13.42
C PRO A 216 -8.15 14.61 -13.95
N ALA A 217 -7.96 15.81 -13.41
CA ALA A 217 -6.88 16.71 -13.82
C ALA A 217 -5.51 16.12 -13.47
N SER A 218 -5.35 15.59 -12.25
CA SER A 218 -4.09 14.98 -11.80
C SER A 218 -3.79 13.68 -12.55
N LEU A 219 -4.81 12.86 -12.86
CA LEU A 219 -4.61 11.66 -13.67
C LEU A 219 -4.16 12.01 -15.10
N ARG A 220 -4.79 12.99 -15.75
CA ARG A 220 -4.34 13.44 -17.10
C ARG A 220 -2.88 13.91 -17.08
N GLU A 221 -2.48 14.63 -16.05
CA GLU A 221 -1.09 15.07 -15.91
C GLU A 221 -0.14 13.88 -15.72
N ALA A 222 -0.49 12.94 -14.85
CA ALA A 222 0.30 11.72 -14.62
C ALA A 222 0.44 10.87 -15.89
N LEU A 223 -0.59 10.79 -16.73
CA LEU A 223 -0.56 10.03 -17.98
C LEU A 223 0.39 10.61 -19.05
N LYS A 224 0.76 11.90 -18.96
CA LYS A 224 1.81 12.46 -19.83
C LYS A 224 3.17 11.79 -19.64
N GLU A 225 3.42 11.27 -18.42
CA GLU A 225 4.62 10.52 -18.08
C GLU A 225 4.58 9.06 -18.58
N ARG A 226 3.53 8.66 -19.29
CA ARG A 226 3.30 7.30 -19.82
C ARG A 226 3.52 6.21 -18.75
N PRO A 227 2.78 6.25 -17.63
CA PRO A 227 2.97 5.27 -16.57
C PRO A 227 2.63 3.86 -17.06
N ALA A 228 3.46 2.89 -16.67
CA ALA A 228 3.21 1.48 -16.93
C ALA A 228 1.99 0.97 -16.14
N ALA A 229 1.71 1.57 -14.96
CA ALA A 229 0.54 1.24 -14.16
C ALA A 229 -0.02 2.48 -13.45
N PHE A 230 -1.34 2.46 -13.20
CA PHE A 230 -2.05 3.33 -12.27
C PHE A 230 -2.61 2.49 -11.12
N LEU A 231 -2.19 2.81 -9.88
CA LEU A 231 -2.58 2.09 -8.68
C LEU A 231 -3.43 2.99 -7.79
N PHE A 232 -4.63 2.53 -7.40
CA PHE A 232 -5.54 3.28 -6.54
C PHE A 232 -6.48 2.35 -5.75
N GLN A 233 -7.21 2.90 -4.77
CA GLN A 233 -8.17 2.19 -3.92
C GLN A 233 -9.60 2.56 -4.33
N PRO A 234 -10.31 1.70 -5.07
CA PRO A 234 -11.55 2.11 -5.76
C PRO A 234 -12.75 2.27 -4.82
N ARG A 235 -12.85 1.44 -3.76
CA ARG A 235 -14.07 1.35 -2.94
C ARG A 235 -14.00 2.18 -1.67
N LEU A 236 -12.96 1.99 -0.87
CA LEU A 236 -12.76 2.73 0.37
C LEU A 236 -11.26 2.96 0.61
N HIS A 237 -10.90 4.23 0.66
CA HIS A 237 -9.53 4.62 0.85
C HIS A 237 -9.05 4.37 2.28
N SER A 238 -8.03 3.53 2.46
CA SER A 238 -7.56 3.02 3.76
C SER A 238 -6.93 4.09 4.67
N VAL A 239 -6.65 5.29 4.14
CA VAL A 239 -6.01 6.40 4.87
C VAL A 239 -7.00 7.52 5.15
N THR A 240 -7.75 7.96 4.16
CA THR A 240 -8.68 9.11 4.28
C THR A 240 -10.09 8.70 4.68
N GLY A 241 -10.48 7.44 4.40
CA GLY A 241 -11.83 6.94 4.62
C GLY A 241 -12.84 7.41 3.57
N GLN A 242 -12.36 7.99 2.46
CA GLN A 242 -13.19 8.44 1.34
C GLN A 242 -13.44 7.29 0.36
N THR A 243 -14.47 7.44 -0.47
CA THR A 243 -14.83 6.49 -1.53
C THR A 243 -14.74 7.15 -2.88
N VAL A 244 -14.40 6.40 -3.91
CA VAL A 244 -14.48 6.92 -5.28
C VAL A 244 -15.95 6.91 -5.70
N SER A 245 -16.48 8.06 -6.13
CA SER A 245 -17.87 8.13 -6.59
C SER A 245 -18.04 7.44 -7.96
N ALA A 246 -19.28 7.04 -8.29
CA ALA A 246 -19.57 6.41 -9.58
C ALA A 246 -19.21 7.33 -10.75
N GLU A 247 -19.57 8.61 -10.63
CA GLU A 247 -19.23 9.63 -11.62
C GLU A 247 -17.73 9.78 -11.81
N ARG A 248 -16.96 9.71 -10.69
CA ARG A 248 -15.50 9.76 -10.74
C ARG A 248 -14.91 8.51 -11.39
N MET A 249 -15.46 7.32 -11.13
CA MET A 249 -15.04 6.09 -11.82
C MET A 249 -15.23 6.22 -13.34
N ASP A 250 -16.36 6.77 -13.78
CA ASP A 250 -16.63 7.01 -15.20
C ASP A 250 -15.65 8.03 -15.81
N GLU A 251 -15.37 9.14 -15.11
CA GLU A 251 -14.38 10.15 -15.53
C GLU A 251 -12.97 9.56 -15.67
N LEU A 252 -12.54 8.76 -14.69
CA LEU A 252 -11.24 8.06 -14.73
C LEU A 252 -11.19 7.06 -15.88
N GLY A 253 -12.29 6.32 -16.10
CA GLY A 253 -12.43 5.41 -17.22
C GLY A 253 -12.28 6.10 -18.59
N GLN A 254 -12.96 7.23 -18.78
CA GLN A 254 -12.85 8.03 -20.03
C GLN A 254 -11.43 8.52 -20.28
N ILE A 255 -10.71 8.92 -19.24
CA ILE A 255 -9.31 9.38 -19.36
C ILE A 255 -8.38 8.21 -19.69
N LEU A 256 -8.57 7.07 -19.03
CA LEU A 256 -7.74 5.88 -19.23
C LEU A 256 -7.99 5.20 -20.59
N ALA A 257 -9.14 5.41 -21.22
CA ALA A 257 -9.45 4.85 -22.54
C ALA A 257 -8.43 5.25 -23.61
N GLY A 258 -7.76 6.38 -23.45
CA GLY A 258 -6.71 6.86 -24.35
C GLY A 258 -5.28 6.34 -24.04
N SER A 259 -5.13 5.36 -23.14
CA SER A 259 -3.82 4.84 -22.73
C SER A 259 -3.83 3.31 -22.59
N ASP A 260 -2.65 2.69 -22.66
CA ASP A 260 -2.43 1.26 -22.39
C ASP A 260 -1.96 1.01 -20.94
N THR A 261 -2.08 1.99 -20.06
CA THR A 261 -1.68 1.92 -18.66
C THR A 261 -2.40 0.78 -17.95
N LEU A 262 -1.65 -0.14 -17.32
CA LEU A 262 -2.21 -1.19 -16.45
C LEU A 262 -2.94 -0.55 -15.27
N ILE A 263 -4.11 -1.05 -14.94
CA ILE A 263 -4.91 -0.56 -13.81
C ILE A 263 -4.77 -1.57 -12.66
N ILE A 264 -4.30 -1.11 -11.49
CA ILE A 264 -4.19 -1.94 -10.30
C ILE A 264 -5.10 -1.34 -9.23
N GLU A 265 -6.08 -2.11 -8.81
CA GLU A 265 -7.07 -1.73 -7.80
C GLU A 265 -6.80 -2.50 -6.50
N ASP A 266 -6.46 -1.77 -5.42
CA ASP A 266 -6.26 -2.33 -4.08
C ASP A 266 -7.50 -2.12 -3.22
N ASP A 267 -8.44 -3.07 -3.23
CA ASP A 267 -9.57 -3.11 -2.30
C ASP A 267 -9.14 -3.74 -0.96
N GLY A 268 -8.28 -3.03 -0.25
CA GLY A 268 -7.64 -3.49 0.99
C GLY A 268 -8.53 -3.44 2.22
N ILE A 269 -9.66 -2.73 2.18
CA ILE A 269 -10.62 -2.61 3.29
C ILE A 269 -11.76 -3.60 3.16
N GLY A 270 -12.11 -3.97 1.93
CA GLY A 270 -13.14 -4.98 1.68
C GLY A 270 -14.51 -4.57 2.20
N ASP A 271 -15.25 -5.53 2.74
CA ASP A 271 -16.64 -5.37 3.16
C ASP A 271 -16.83 -4.62 4.50
N ILE A 272 -15.77 -4.07 5.06
CA ILE A 272 -15.87 -3.00 6.08
C ILE A 272 -16.41 -1.71 5.45
N SER A 273 -16.24 -1.52 4.14
CA SER A 273 -16.95 -0.49 3.40
C SER A 273 -18.44 -0.77 3.33
N SER A 274 -19.26 0.28 3.45
CA SER A 274 -20.70 0.22 3.14
C SER A 274 -21.00 0.41 1.65
N THR A 275 -19.99 0.83 0.88
CA THR A 275 -20.10 1.02 -0.57
C THR A 275 -20.00 -0.33 -1.28
N ARG A 276 -20.84 -0.54 -2.30
CA ARG A 276 -20.76 -1.73 -3.15
C ARG A 276 -19.40 -1.79 -3.84
N PRO A 277 -18.90 -3.00 -4.14
CA PRO A 277 -17.70 -3.17 -4.94
C PRO A 277 -17.83 -2.46 -6.30
N VAL A 278 -16.79 -1.72 -6.68
CA VAL A 278 -16.67 -1.01 -7.96
C VAL A 278 -15.31 -1.31 -8.58
N SER A 279 -15.22 -1.31 -9.90
CA SER A 279 -13.98 -1.58 -10.62
C SER A 279 -13.99 -0.99 -12.01
N LEU A 280 -12.86 -0.50 -12.48
CA LEU A 280 -12.61 -0.18 -13.88
C LEU A 280 -12.48 -1.43 -14.76
N GLY A 281 -12.42 -2.63 -14.14
CA GLY A 281 -12.46 -3.90 -14.84
C GLY A 281 -13.74 -4.12 -15.66
N SER A 282 -14.84 -3.43 -15.33
CA SER A 282 -16.05 -3.42 -16.16
C SER A 282 -15.83 -2.75 -17.53
N HIS A 283 -14.87 -1.81 -17.63
CA HIS A 283 -14.51 -1.10 -18.86
C HIS A 283 -13.25 -1.66 -19.51
N PHE A 284 -12.30 -2.13 -18.70
CA PHE A 284 -10.97 -2.57 -19.14
C PHE A 284 -10.60 -3.93 -18.54
N PRO A 285 -11.36 -5.01 -18.82
CA PRO A 285 -11.11 -6.33 -18.23
C PRO A 285 -9.73 -6.88 -18.57
N ASP A 286 -9.21 -6.55 -19.76
CA ASP A 286 -7.93 -7.07 -20.26
C ASP A 286 -6.70 -6.53 -19.52
N ARG A 287 -6.82 -5.39 -18.85
CA ARG A 287 -5.71 -4.67 -18.22
C ARG A 287 -6.00 -4.13 -16.83
N THR A 288 -7.07 -4.60 -16.18
CA THR A 288 -7.36 -4.30 -14.79
C THR A 288 -6.99 -5.50 -13.92
N VAL A 289 -6.20 -5.24 -12.88
CA VAL A 289 -5.92 -6.20 -11.80
C VAL A 289 -6.66 -5.71 -10.57
N HIS A 290 -7.76 -6.37 -10.22
CA HIS A 290 -8.54 -6.06 -9.02
C HIS A 290 -8.14 -6.99 -7.88
N ILE A 291 -7.80 -6.42 -6.73
CA ILE A 291 -7.29 -7.13 -5.54
C ILE A 291 -8.21 -6.89 -4.37
N LEU A 292 -8.95 -7.91 -3.94
CA LEU A 292 -9.81 -7.85 -2.75
C LEU A 292 -9.15 -8.58 -1.58
N SER A 293 -8.90 -7.85 -0.49
CA SER A 293 -8.28 -8.41 0.73
C SER A 293 -9.32 -8.72 1.80
N TYR A 294 -9.25 -9.92 2.38
CA TYR A 294 -10.11 -10.36 3.48
C TYR A 294 -9.54 -10.11 4.88
N SER A 295 -8.37 -9.48 4.98
CA SER A 295 -7.69 -9.28 6.27
C SER A 295 -8.45 -8.39 7.24
N LYS A 296 -9.32 -7.50 6.75
CA LYS A 296 -10.10 -6.58 7.59
C LYS A 296 -11.50 -7.10 7.92
N THR A 297 -12.04 -7.95 7.07
CA THR A 297 -13.38 -8.53 7.19
C THR A 297 -13.39 -9.88 7.89
N LEU A 298 -12.54 -10.81 7.47
CA LEU A 298 -12.53 -12.19 7.98
C LEU A 298 -11.40 -12.45 8.99
N GLY A 299 -10.44 -11.52 9.09
CA GLY A 299 -9.31 -11.63 10.01
C GLY A 299 -7.96 -11.74 9.32
N PRO A 300 -6.92 -11.19 9.96
CA PRO A 300 -5.58 -11.11 9.36
C PRO A 300 -4.89 -12.49 9.25
N ASP A 301 -5.24 -13.48 10.08
CA ASP A 301 -4.55 -14.78 10.13
C ASP A 301 -4.97 -15.73 9.01
N LEU A 302 -6.12 -15.51 8.36
CA LEU A 302 -6.48 -16.21 7.13
C LEU A 302 -5.51 -15.92 6.00
N ARG A 303 -4.80 -14.80 6.06
CA ARG A 303 -3.78 -14.44 5.07
C ARG A 303 -4.26 -14.59 3.63
N LEU A 304 -5.48 -14.12 3.35
CA LEU A 304 -6.14 -14.34 2.07
C LEU A 304 -6.49 -13.03 1.38
N ALA A 305 -6.23 -12.99 0.08
CA ALA A 305 -6.82 -12.04 -0.86
C ALA A 305 -7.11 -12.78 -2.18
N VAL A 306 -8.07 -12.26 -2.94
CA VAL A 306 -8.39 -12.74 -4.26
C VAL A 306 -8.05 -11.65 -5.27
N VAL A 307 -7.38 -12.05 -6.34
CA VAL A 307 -6.98 -11.20 -7.47
C VAL A 307 -7.78 -11.66 -8.68
N SER A 308 -8.25 -10.72 -9.48
CA SER A 308 -8.87 -11.01 -10.78
C SER A 308 -8.26 -10.16 -11.88
N SER A 309 -8.20 -10.71 -13.09
CA SER A 309 -7.76 -10.01 -14.29
C SER A 309 -8.02 -10.87 -15.54
N SER A 310 -7.43 -10.48 -16.70
CA SER A 310 -7.34 -11.37 -17.85
C SER A 310 -6.50 -12.61 -17.55
N SER A 311 -6.78 -13.69 -18.27
CA SER A 311 -6.05 -14.95 -18.12
C SER A 311 -4.56 -14.82 -18.32
N ALA A 312 -4.13 -13.97 -19.26
CA ALA A 312 -2.73 -13.72 -19.56
C ALA A 312 -1.99 -13.02 -18.39
N ILE A 313 -2.61 -12.02 -17.77
CA ILE A 313 -2.05 -11.32 -16.59
C ILE A 313 -1.97 -12.27 -15.39
N ILE A 314 -3.05 -13.03 -15.12
CA ILE A 314 -3.06 -14.00 -14.01
C ILE A 314 -1.99 -15.07 -14.19
N GLU A 315 -1.74 -15.52 -15.42
CA GLU A 315 -0.68 -16.48 -15.71
C GLU A 315 0.71 -15.93 -15.43
N GLN A 316 0.99 -14.68 -15.80
CA GLN A 316 2.26 -14.01 -15.49
C GLN A 316 2.47 -13.90 -13.97
N ILE A 317 1.44 -13.47 -13.22
CA ILE A 317 1.50 -13.37 -11.76
C ILE A 317 1.73 -14.76 -11.14
N GLN A 318 1.02 -15.79 -11.61
CA GLN A 318 1.18 -17.16 -11.14
C GLN A 318 2.57 -17.73 -11.45
N SER A 319 3.10 -17.45 -12.65
CA SER A 319 4.45 -17.85 -13.04
C SER A 319 5.51 -17.23 -12.14
N TYR A 320 5.37 -15.95 -11.81
CA TYR A 320 6.26 -15.28 -10.85
C TYR A 320 6.16 -15.91 -9.45
N ARG A 321 4.95 -16.22 -8.98
CA ARG A 321 4.73 -16.89 -7.68
C ARG A 321 5.33 -18.28 -7.60
N ALA A 322 5.53 -18.95 -8.71
CA ALA A 322 6.15 -20.29 -8.74
C ALA A 322 7.58 -20.31 -8.19
N PHE A 323 8.29 -19.16 -8.18
CA PHE A 323 9.58 -18.99 -7.53
C PHE A 323 9.51 -18.89 -5.99
N SER A 324 8.31 -18.76 -5.41
CA SER A 324 8.13 -18.58 -3.96
C SER A 324 6.98 -19.44 -3.42
N ALA A 325 5.83 -18.85 -3.09
CA ALA A 325 4.71 -19.55 -2.45
C ALA A 325 4.07 -20.66 -3.31
N GLY A 326 4.15 -20.57 -4.64
CA GLY A 326 3.55 -21.52 -5.57
C GLY A 326 2.01 -21.42 -5.61
N TRP A 327 1.36 -21.72 -4.50
CA TRP A 327 -0.10 -21.59 -4.32
C TRP A 327 -0.44 -21.10 -2.91
N THR A 328 -1.70 -20.71 -2.70
CA THR A 328 -2.25 -20.35 -1.39
C THR A 328 -2.92 -21.60 -0.77
N SER A 329 -2.80 -21.77 0.54
CA SER A 329 -3.39 -22.91 1.26
C SER A 329 -4.85 -23.15 0.88
N ARG A 330 -5.18 -24.37 0.40
CA ARG A 330 -6.55 -24.75 0.07
C ARG A 330 -7.46 -24.75 1.29
N MET A 331 -6.92 -25.12 2.47
CA MET A 331 -7.66 -25.04 3.73
C MET A 331 -8.11 -23.61 4.04
N LEU A 332 -7.21 -22.63 3.92
CA LEU A 332 -7.54 -21.23 4.20
C LEU A 332 -8.49 -20.65 3.15
N GLN A 333 -8.36 -21.07 1.89
CA GLN A 333 -9.32 -20.71 0.85
C GLN A 333 -10.72 -21.30 1.13
N ALA A 334 -10.81 -22.57 1.50
CA ALA A 334 -12.07 -23.22 1.82
C ALA A 334 -12.72 -22.64 3.10
N ALA A 335 -11.91 -22.32 4.12
CA ALA A 335 -12.40 -21.63 5.31
C ALA A 335 -12.98 -20.25 4.98
N ALA A 336 -12.33 -19.49 4.10
CA ALA A 336 -12.85 -18.20 3.65
C ALA A 336 -14.11 -18.36 2.79
N ALA A 337 -14.16 -19.34 1.90
CA ALA A 337 -15.35 -19.63 1.10
C ALA A 337 -16.56 -19.94 1.99
N TRP A 338 -16.35 -20.74 3.05
CA TRP A 338 -17.38 -21.05 4.04
C TRP A 338 -17.87 -19.79 4.75
N LEU A 339 -16.92 -18.93 5.25
CA LEU A 339 -17.27 -17.68 5.94
C LEU A 339 -18.03 -16.69 5.05
N LEU A 340 -17.73 -16.64 3.76
CA LEU A 340 -18.43 -15.76 2.82
C LEU A 340 -19.88 -16.18 2.56
N GLN A 341 -20.22 -17.42 2.86
CA GLN A 341 -21.57 -17.99 2.67
C GLN A 341 -22.32 -18.16 4.01
N ASP A 342 -21.65 -17.93 5.15
CA ASP A 342 -22.22 -18.11 6.48
C ASP A 342 -22.95 -16.84 6.95
N GLU A 343 -24.24 -16.97 7.28
CA GLU A 343 -25.07 -15.84 7.74
C GLU A 343 -24.57 -15.24 9.05
N GLU A 344 -24.07 -16.05 10.00
CA GLU A 344 -23.50 -15.56 11.26
C GLU A 344 -22.25 -14.69 11.01
N ALA A 345 -21.39 -15.10 10.08
CA ALA A 345 -20.21 -14.32 9.68
C ALA A 345 -20.62 -13.02 8.98
N ALA A 346 -21.60 -13.05 8.09
CA ALA A 346 -22.12 -11.85 7.41
C ALA A 346 -22.70 -10.84 8.42
N ASP A 347 -23.49 -11.29 9.37
CA ASP A 347 -24.05 -10.46 10.45
C ASP A 347 -22.94 -9.84 11.31
N ARG A 348 -21.89 -10.60 11.65
CA ARG A 348 -20.75 -10.08 12.40
C ARG A 348 -20.00 -8.99 11.61
N VAL A 349 -19.78 -9.17 10.34
CA VAL A 349 -19.14 -8.17 9.46
C VAL A 349 -20.01 -6.91 9.39
N ALA A 350 -21.32 -7.03 9.21
CA ALA A 350 -22.25 -5.91 9.19
C ALA A 350 -22.25 -5.15 10.53
N LYS A 351 -22.25 -5.87 11.65
CA LYS A 351 -22.14 -5.28 12.99
C LYS A 351 -20.81 -4.58 13.21
N ALA A 352 -19.69 -5.19 12.80
CA ALA A 352 -18.36 -4.58 12.87
C ALA A 352 -18.30 -3.27 12.09
N ARG A 353 -18.83 -3.25 10.87
CA ARG A 353 -18.95 -2.05 10.04
C ARG A 353 -19.68 -0.91 10.76
N SER A 354 -20.84 -1.21 11.35
CA SER A 354 -21.63 -0.22 12.10
C SER A 354 -20.87 0.32 13.33
N ILE A 355 -20.16 -0.54 14.06
CA ILE A 355 -19.36 -0.15 15.22
C ILE A 355 -18.17 0.72 14.80
N TYR A 356 -17.46 0.36 13.73
CA TYR A 356 -16.35 1.18 13.22
C TYR A 356 -16.83 2.55 12.76
N GLN A 357 -17.96 2.61 12.07
CA GLN A 357 -18.56 3.88 11.67
C GLN A 357 -18.90 4.74 12.89
N ALA A 358 -19.58 4.18 13.89
CA ALA A 358 -19.93 4.91 15.12
C ALA A 358 -18.70 5.43 15.88
N ARG A 359 -17.64 4.63 16.00
CA ARG A 359 -16.38 5.04 16.65
C ARG A 359 -15.71 6.20 15.87
N ARG A 360 -15.69 6.10 14.54
CA ARG A 360 -15.14 7.12 13.67
C ARG A 360 -15.91 8.44 13.78
N ASP A 361 -17.23 8.37 13.67
CA ASP A 361 -18.11 9.54 13.72
C ASP A 361 -18.08 10.23 15.06
N ARG A 362 -17.98 9.44 16.16
CA ARG A 362 -17.82 9.99 17.49
C ARG A 362 -16.55 10.83 17.61
N LEU A 363 -15.40 10.33 17.15
CA LEU A 363 -14.16 11.12 17.19
C LEU A 363 -14.23 12.33 16.25
N ALA A 364 -14.83 12.21 15.07
CA ALA A 364 -15.04 13.31 14.15
C ALA A 364 -15.92 14.42 14.78
N LEU A 365 -16.98 14.06 15.48
CA LEU A 365 -17.86 15.00 16.20
C LEU A 365 -17.11 15.70 17.34
N GLU A 366 -16.35 14.95 18.15
CA GLU A 366 -15.52 15.51 19.22
C GLU A 366 -14.46 16.50 18.68
N LEU A 367 -13.84 16.19 17.55
CA LEU A 367 -12.89 17.09 16.90
C LEU A 367 -13.59 18.32 16.35
N SER A 368 -14.76 18.16 15.72
CA SER A 368 -15.55 19.26 15.18
C SER A 368 -15.98 20.26 16.27
N SER A 369 -16.38 19.77 17.45
CA SER A 369 -16.70 20.62 18.60
C SER A 369 -15.50 21.44 19.11
N ARG A 370 -14.28 21.05 18.77
CA ARG A 370 -13.03 21.74 19.07
C ARG A 370 -12.50 22.56 17.88
N GLY A 371 -13.31 22.72 16.82
CA GLY A 371 -12.98 23.51 15.64
C GLY A 371 -12.13 22.79 14.59
N ILE A 372 -11.92 21.47 14.71
CA ILE A 372 -11.17 20.67 13.75
C ILE A 372 -12.13 19.92 12.84
N GLN A 373 -12.15 20.28 11.57
CA GLN A 373 -12.96 19.60 10.58
C GLN A 373 -12.18 18.43 9.96
N THR A 374 -12.82 17.26 9.89
CA THR A 374 -12.27 16.09 9.23
C THR A 374 -13.15 15.70 8.05
N PRO A 375 -12.57 15.11 6.98
CA PRO A 375 -13.37 14.68 5.84
C PRO A 375 -14.44 13.67 6.25
N ALA A 376 -15.64 13.80 5.68
CA ALA A 376 -16.66 12.76 5.78
C ALA A 376 -16.15 11.45 5.15
N GLY A 377 -16.68 10.32 5.59
CA GLY A 377 -16.25 9.01 5.05
C GLY A 377 -16.55 7.87 6.01
N SER A 378 -15.92 6.73 5.79
CA SER A 378 -16.09 5.50 6.58
C SER A 378 -14.77 4.79 6.87
N GLY A 379 -14.82 3.59 7.42
CA GLY A 379 -13.64 2.75 7.65
C GLY A 379 -13.01 2.89 9.03
N LEU A 380 -11.70 2.68 9.10
CA LEU A 380 -10.98 2.39 10.33
C LEU A 380 -10.17 3.57 10.89
N CYS A 381 -10.21 4.74 10.24
CA CYS A 381 -9.39 5.89 10.65
C CYS A 381 -9.97 7.23 10.20
N LEU A 382 -9.44 8.30 10.78
CA LEU A 382 -9.62 9.69 10.36
C LEU A 382 -8.33 10.25 9.79
N TRP A 383 -8.47 11.14 8.81
CA TRP A 383 -7.43 11.97 8.25
C TRP A 383 -7.58 13.37 8.82
N VAL A 384 -6.73 13.71 9.79
CA VAL A 384 -6.89 14.90 10.63
C VAL A 384 -5.87 15.96 10.21
N PRO A 385 -6.28 17.17 9.80
CA PRO A 385 -5.36 18.24 9.47
C PRO A 385 -4.61 18.74 10.71
N VAL A 386 -3.36 19.15 10.54
CA VAL A 386 -2.51 19.80 11.56
C VAL A 386 -1.63 20.85 10.92
N GLU A 387 -1.23 21.88 11.67
CA GLU A 387 -0.30 22.90 11.15
C GLU A 387 1.12 22.36 11.00
N SER A 388 1.57 21.53 11.94
CA SER A 388 2.90 20.93 11.95
C SER A 388 2.86 19.48 12.41
N GLU A 389 3.17 18.51 11.52
CA GLU A 389 3.28 17.10 11.88
C GLU A 389 4.31 16.84 13.00
N PRO A 390 5.55 17.40 12.95
CA PRO A 390 6.52 17.20 14.03
C PRO A 390 6.03 17.70 15.39
N PHE A 391 5.41 18.88 15.44
CA PHE A 391 4.84 19.41 16.68
C PHE A 391 3.71 18.53 17.19
N ALA A 392 2.80 18.12 16.31
CA ALA A 392 1.68 17.26 16.67
C ALA A 392 2.15 15.91 17.21
N MET A 393 3.15 15.29 16.58
CA MET A 393 3.71 14.01 17.03
C MET A 393 4.32 14.12 18.43
N VAL A 394 5.11 15.16 18.72
CA VAL A 394 5.70 15.38 20.04
C VAL A 394 4.63 15.65 21.09
N THR A 395 3.64 16.49 20.76
CA THR A 395 2.54 16.85 21.68
C THR A 395 1.69 15.67 22.07
N LEU A 396 1.37 14.77 21.10
CA LEU A 396 0.59 13.55 21.35
C LEU A 396 1.41 12.50 22.10
N ALA A 397 2.68 12.32 21.75
CA ALA A 397 3.57 11.40 22.45
C ALA A 397 3.73 11.77 23.94
N ALA A 398 3.85 13.08 24.26
CA ALA A 398 3.90 13.58 25.64
C ALA A 398 2.60 13.29 26.45
N ARG A 399 1.52 12.90 25.77
CA ARG A 399 0.22 12.51 26.37
C ARG A 399 -0.05 11.01 26.26
N ASN A 400 0.97 10.23 25.96
CA ASN A 400 0.86 8.79 25.76
C ASN A 400 -0.19 8.41 24.68
N ILE A 401 -0.26 9.18 23.58
CA ILE A 401 -1.12 8.88 22.44
C ILE A 401 -0.23 8.69 21.20
N ALA A 402 -0.37 7.54 20.57
CA ALA A 402 0.36 7.19 19.37
C ALA A 402 -0.53 7.32 18.11
N VAL A 403 -0.08 8.05 17.12
CA VAL A 403 -0.70 8.22 15.80
C VAL A 403 0.36 8.07 14.71
N VAL A 404 -0.04 8.14 13.44
CA VAL A 404 0.91 8.11 12.30
C VAL A 404 0.90 9.46 11.58
N PRO A 405 2.07 10.11 11.37
CA PRO A 405 2.14 11.34 10.60
C PRO A 405 1.79 11.10 9.14
N GLY A 406 1.14 12.07 8.52
CA GLY A 406 0.66 11.99 7.13
C GLY A 406 1.77 11.80 6.11
N GLY A 407 2.97 12.34 6.37
CA GLY A 407 4.15 12.13 5.54
C GLY A 407 4.53 10.66 5.30
N LYS A 408 4.08 9.72 6.16
CA LYS A 408 4.25 8.28 5.91
C LYS A 408 3.37 7.75 4.76
N PHE A 409 2.27 8.42 4.47
CA PHE A 409 1.29 8.09 3.43
C PHE A 409 1.42 8.97 2.18
N SER A 410 2.43 9.80 2.16
CA SER A 410 2.60 10.86 1.17
C SER A 410 3.96 10.80 0.52
N ILE A 411 4.01 11.19 -0.76
CA ILE A 411 5.24 11.51 -1.51
C ILE A 411 5.39 13.02 -1.72
N LEU A 412 4.34 13.76 -1.43
CA LEU A 412 4.31 15.23 -1.37
C LEU A 412 4.30 15.68 0.11
N PRO A 413 4.63 16.95 0.41
CA PRO A 413 4.47 17.50 1.76
C PRO A 413 3.06 17.24 2.29
N SER A 414 2.95 16.89 3.57
CA SER A 414 1.68 16.62 4.23
C SER A 414 1.57 17.42 5.53
N HIS A 415 0.35 17.82 5.85
CA HIS A 415 -0.04 18.51 7.08
C HIS A 415 -1.20 17.78 7.73
N HIS A 416 -1.05 16.46 7.93
CA HIS A 416 -2.11 15.63 8.46
C HIS A 416 -1.57 14.56 9.41
N LEU A 417 -2.46 14.01 10.20
CA LEU A 417 -2.24 12.79 10.98
C LEU A 417 -3.27 11.74 10.54
N ARG A 418 -2.85 10.48 10.42
CA ARG A 418 -3.79 9.38 10.37
C ARG A 418 -4.05 8.88 11.79
N VAL A 419 -5.29 8.98 12.23
CA VAL A 419 -5.76 8.57 13.56
C VAL A 419 -6.65 7.34 13.39
N ALA A 420 -6.21 6.18 13.86
CA ALA A 420 -6.99 4.95 13.81
C ALA A 420 -8.12 5.01 14.84
N THR A 421 -9.35 4.66 14.42
CA THR A 421 -10.55 4.69 15.28
C THR A 421 -11.13 3.30 15.55
N SER A 422 -10.66 2.28 14.83
CA SER A 422 -11.24 0.94 14.87
C SER A 422 -11.29 0.30 16.27
N ARG A 423 -10.36 0.66 17.15
CA ARG A 423 -10.25 0.16 18.53
C ARG A 423 -10.51 1.22 19.59
N LEU A 424 -10.92 2.43 19.18
CA LEU A 424 -11.22 3.54 20.10
C LEU A 424 -12.64 3.40 20.66
N SER A 425 -12.77 2.97 21.93
CA SER A 425 -14.08 2.80 22.61
C SER A 425 -14.37 3.93 23.60
N ASP A 426 -13.55 4.09 24.62
CA ASP A 426 -13.90 4.88 25.81
C ASP A 426 -13.17 6.22 25.91
N ARG A 427 -11.94 6.31 25.40
CA ARG A 427 -11.05 7.47 25.55
C ARG A 427 -11.20 8.48 24.41
N CYS A 428 -12.38 8.59 23.80
CA CYS A 428 -12.60 9.41 22.61
C CYS A 428 -12.43 10.91 22.89
N ALA A 429 -12.98 11.42 23.99
CA ALA A 429 -12.84 12.82 24.40
C ALA A 429 -11.39 13.17 24.72
N GLU A 430 -10.68 12.31 25.44
CA GLU A 430 -9.25 12.46 25.76
C GLU A 430 -8.40 12.54 24.48
N ALA A 431 -8.67 11.65 23.50
CA ALA A 431 -8.00 11.68 22.22
C ALA A 431 -8.26 13.00 21.48
N ALA A 432 -9.52 13.45 21.47
CA ALA A 432 -9.90 14.70 20.81
C ALA A 432 -9.27 15.93 21.50
N ASP A 433 -9.21 15.99 22.85
CA ASP A 433 -8.55 17.05 23.57
C ASP A 433 -7.05 17.14 23.24
N ALA A 434 -6.38 15.99 23.22
CA ALA A 434 -4.97 15.93 22.90
C ALA A 434 -4.67 16.33 21.44
N ILE A 435 -5.52 15.87 20.50
CA ILE A 435 -5.40 16.25 19.07
C ILE A 435 -5.67 17.73 18.90
N ALA A 436 -6.63 18.33 19.61
CA ALA A 436 -6.89 19.76 19.54
C ALA A 436 -5.73 20.61 20.02
N LEU A 437 -5.00 20.17 21.04
CA LEU A 437 -3.77 20.82 21.49
C LEU A 437 -2.62 20.66 20.49
N ALA A 438 -2.59 19.56 19.75
CA ALA A 438 -1.59 19.24 18.76
C ALA A 438 -1.87 19.84 17.37
N HIS A 439 -3.09 20.30 17.13
CA HIS A 439 -3.56 20.80 15.84
C HIS A 439 -2.96 22.16 15.47
N ARG A 440 -2.75 23.04 16.47
CA ARG A 440 -2.23 24.39 16.28
C ARG A 440 -0.85 24.51 16.93
N LEU A 441 0.02 25.32 16.33
CA LEU A 441 1.31 25.72 16.92
C LEU A 441 1.08 26.66 18.08
#